data_2bf60157f7da8bb18ff5b42f7aa9f9f5
#
_entry.id   2bf60157f7da8bb18ff5b42f7aa9f9f5
#
_cell.length_a   1.000
_cell.length_b   1.000
_cell.length_c   1.000
_cell.angle_alpha   90.00
_cell.angle_beta   90.00
_cell.angle_gamma   90.00
#
_symmetry.space_group_name_H-M   'P 1'
#
loop_
_entity.id
_entity.type
_entity.pdbx_description
1 polymer ?
#
loop_
_entity_poly.entity_id
_entity_poly.type
_entity_poly.pdbx_seq_one_letter_code
_entity_poly.pdbx_strand_id
1 'polypeptide(L)'
;TYCSFKNLMKTGDLFGVDMCYRKIPEELNPYDYQAFSENPTEFYVVVTNCKTGEAEYKKITDMHRGIHYVRASSSLPLLSRTVWIKNTPYLDGGIADSIPVKQSEKLGNHKQVVVLTRQRGYRKEPNKAMPAAYLRYQREFPKLVARMKNRHLDYNAALDYLYEEEKKGNVFLIC
;
A
#
# COMPACT_ATOMS: atom_id res chain seq x y z
N THR A 1 18.22 -6.91 12.29
CA THR A 1 17.53 -5.75 12.88
C THR A 1 16.31 -5.42 12.05
N TYR A 2 15.14 -5.22 12.70
CA TYR A 2 13.87 -4.93 12.01
C TYR A 2 13.92 -3.62 11.23
N CYS A 3 14.36 -2.54 11.85
CA CYS A 3 14.46 -1.20 11.25
C CYS A 3 15.77 -0.53 11.67
N SER A 4 16.53 -0.01 10.71
CA SER A 4 17.74 0.77 11.01
C SER A 4 18.28 1.54 9.82
N PHE A 5 18.93 2.68 10.06
CA PHE A 5 19.72 3.38 9.04
C PHE A 5 20.82 2.51 8.43
N LYS A 6 21.38 1.57 9.19
CA LYS A 6 22.37 0.61 8.67
C LYS A 6 21.76 -0.30 7.59
N ASN A 7 20.49 -0.70 7.73
CA ASN A 7 19.79 -1.43 6.68
C ASN A 7 19.66 -0.57 5.43
N LEU A 8 19.18 0.68 5.58
CA LEU A 8 19.01 1.60 4.46
C LEU A 8 20.33 1.81 3.68
N MET A 9 21.43 2.02 4.40
CA MET A 9 22.75 2.20 3.76
C MET A 9 23.27 0.92 3.06
N LYS A 10 23.03 -0.27 3.64
CA LYS A 10 23.52 -1.53 3.08
C LYS A 10 22.63 -2.09 1.97
N THR A 11 21.32 -2.00 2.13
CA THR A 11 20.34 -2.70 1.28
C THR A 11 19.46 -1.76 0.47
N GLY A 12 19.42 -0.48 0.81
CA GLY A 12 18.48 0.49 0.24
C GLY A 12 17.05 0.38 0.81
N ASP A 13 16.87 -0.44 1.84
CA ASP A 13 15.61 -0.60 2.56
C ASP A 13 15.81 -0.26 4.04
N LEU A 14 15.02 0.64 4.59
CA LEU A 14 15.05 1.01 6.01
C LEU A 14 14.65 -0.17 6.89
N PHE A 15 13.63 -0.92 6.47
CA PHE A 15 13.16 -2.13 7.11
C PHE A 15 13.88 -3.36 6.56
N GLY A 16 14.21 -4.30 7.43
CA GLY A 16 14.92 -5.54 7.06
C GLY A 16 14.00 -6.48 6.27
N VAL A 17 14.14 -6.50 4.95
CA VAL A 17 13.29 -7.30 4.05
C VAL A 17 13.30 -8.79 4.42
N ASP A 18 14.49 -9.38 4.60
CA ASP A 18 14.63 -10.77 5.03
C ASP A 18 13.96 -11.03 6.39
N MET A 19 14.12 -10.10 7.33
CA MET A 19 13.48 -10.21 8.64
C MET A 19 11.94 -10.19 8.54
N CYS A 20 11.38 -9.23 7.78
CA CYS A 20 9.94 -9.00 7.73
C CYS A 20 9.19 -10.05 6.90
N TYR A 21 9.78 -10.45 5.75
CA TYR A 21 9.06 -11.24 4.73
C TYR A 21 9.55 -12.69 4.60
N ARG A 22 10.55 -13.10 5.39
CA ARG A 22 11.01 -14.48 5.49
C ARG A 22 11.09 -14.94 6.94
N LYS A 23 12.00 -14.35 7.75
CA LYS A 23 12.24 -14.87 9.11
C LYS A 23 11.02 -14.79 10.02
N ILE A 24 10.27 -13.69 10.00
CA ILE A 24 9.06 -13.60 10.82
C ILE A 24 8.04 -14.65 10.39
N PRO A 25 7.56 -14.70 9.13
CA PRO A 25 6.50 -15.63 8.74
C PRO A 25 6.93 -17.10 8.62
N GLU A 26 8.23 -17.40 8.53
CA GLU A 26 8.69 -18.78 8.38
C GLU A 26 9.31 -19.37 9.63
N GLU A 27 9.94 -18.54 10.48
CA GLU A 27 10.75 -19.02 11.60
C GLU A 27 10.29 -18.53 12.99
N LEU A 28 10.01 -17.21 13.12
CA LEU A 28 9.77 -16.57 14.42
C LEU A 28 8.32 -16.60 14.87
N ASN A 29 7.39 -16.42 13.93
CA ASN A 29 5.97 -16.49 14.13
C ASN A 29 5.35 -17.08 12.86
N PRO A 30 5.39 -18.42 12.70
CA PRO A 30 5.02 -19.08 11.46
C PRO A 30 3.60 -18.71 11.02
N TYR A 31 3.51 -18.26 9.75
CA TYR A 31 2.24 -17.93 9.13
C TYR A 31 1.54 -19.19 8.69
N ASP A 32 0.24 -19.32 8.97
CA ASP A 32 -0.55 -20.46 8.55
C ASP A 32 -0.98 -20.30 7.07
N TYR A 33 -0.11 -20.75 6.17
CA TYR A 33 -0.33 -20.70 4.72
C TYR A 33 -1.50 -21.58 4.29
N GLN A 34 -1.74 -22.71 5.00
CA GLN A 34 -2.83 -23.62 4.69
C GLN A 34 -4.17 -22.96 5.04
N ALA A 35 -4.32 -22.44 6.26
CA ALA A 35 -5.54 -21.73 6.66
C ALA A 35 -5.84 -20.54 5.75
N PHE A 36 -4.80 -19.82 5.28
CA PHE A 36 -4.99 -18.74 4.31
C PHE A 36 -5.55 -19.26 2.98
N SER A 37 -5.02 -20.36 2.44
CA SER A 37 -5.45 -20.92 1.15
C SER A 37 -6.85 -21.53 1.17
N GLU A 38 -7.26 -22.05 2.33
CA GLU A 38 -8.58 -22.67 2.56
C GLU A 38 -9.66 -21.65 2.93
N ASN A 39 -9.27 -20.42 3.30
CA ASN A 39 -10.23 -19.39 3.70
C ASN A 39 -10.99 -18.85 2.48
N PRO A 40 -12.34 -18.84 2.51
CA PRO A 40 -13.16 -18.35 1.40
C PRO A 40 -13.13 -16.83 1.24
N THR A 41 -12.58 -16.10 2.22
CA THR A 41 -12.48 -14.64 2.18
C THR A 41 -11.45 -14.19 1.16
N GLU A 42 -11.86 -13.34 0.23
CA GLU A 42 -10.94 -12.79 -0.76
C GLU A 42 -9.99 -11.75 -0.13
N PHE A 43 -8.71 -11.89 -0.39
CA PHE A 43 -7.69 -10.97 0.07
C PHE A 43 -7.06 -10.21 -1.10
N TYR A 44 -7.11 -8.88 -1.04
CA TYR A 44 -6.53 -8.01 -2.05
C TYR A 44 -5.42 -7.15 -1.47
N VAL A 45 -4.35 -7.01 -2.23
CA VAL A 45 -3.23 -6.10 -1.92
C VAL A 45 -3.20 -4.98 -2.95
N VAL A 46 -3.15 -3.75 -2.47
CA VAL A 46 -3.03 -2.57 -3.34
C VAL A 46 -1.56 -2.23 -3.52
N VAL A 47 -1.13 -2.06 -4.76
CA VAL A 47 0.22 -1.62 -5.12
C VAL A 47 0.15 -0.49 -6.14
N THR A 48 1.14 0.40 -6.14
CA THR A 48 1.26 1.43 -7.17
C THR A 48 2.25 0.98 -8.23
N ASN A 49 1.78 0.88 -9.48
CA ASN A 49 2.66 0.65 -10.63
C ASN A 49 3.48 1.91 -10.92
N CYS A 50 4.81 1.83 -10.78
CA CYS A 50 5.68 2.99 -10.94
C CYS A 50 5.69 3.54 -12.37
N LYS A 51 5.47 2.71 -13.40
CA LYS A 51 5.46 3.12 -14.81
C LYS A 51 4.21 3.93 -15.16
N THR A 52 3.06 3.55 -14.62
CA THR A 52 1.76 4.18 -14.93
C THR A 52 1.35 5.22 -13.90
N GLY A 53 1.85 5.12 -12.64
CA GLY A 53 1.40 5.90 -11.50
C GLY A 53 0.01 5.48 -10.99
N GLU A 54 -0.53 4.36 -11.44
CA GLU A 54 -1.87 3.90 -11.10
C GLU A 54 -1.84 2.79 -10.04
N ALA A 55 -2.94 2.69 -9.29
CA ALA A 55 -3.16 1.59 -8.35
C ALA A 55 -3.50 0.31 -9.10
N GLU A 56 -2.91 -0.78 -8.68
CA GLU A 56 -3.29 -2.13 -9.09
C GLU A 56 -3.72 -2.93 -7.87
N TYR A 57 -4.82 -3.68 -8.00
CA TYR A 57 -5.43 -4.46 -6.93
C TYR A 57 -5.18 -5.94 -7.21
N LYS A 58 -4.29 -6.53 -6.43
CA LYS A 58 -3.84 -7.91 -6.60
C LYS A 58 -4.62 -8.84 -5.69
N LYS A 59 -5.47 -9.70 -6.25
CA LYS A 59 -6.08 -10.81 -5.51
C LYS A 59 -5.01 -11.84 -5.20
N ILE A 60 -4.82 -12.12 -3.93
CA ILE A 60 -3.82 -13.09 -3.44
C ILE A 60 -4.55 -14.37 -3.07
N THR A 61 -4.27 -15.44 -3.78
CA THR A 61 -4.82 -16.79 -3.55
C THR A 61 -3.76 -17.74 -2.99
N ASP A 62 -2.49 -17.39 -3.10
CA ASP A 62 -1.33 -18.13 -2.59
C ASP A 62 -0.39 -17.13 -1.93
N MET A 63 -0.23 -17.19 -0.61
CA MET A 63 0.58 -16.22 0.14
C MET A 63 2.08 -16.40 -0.10
N HIS A 64 2.57 -17.60 -0.43
CA HIS A 64 4.00 -17.77 -0.79
C HIS A 64 4.38 -16.91 -2.00
N ARG A 65 3.51 -16.81 -3.00
CA ARG A 65 3.70 -15.94 -4.17
C ARG A 65 3.24 -14.51 -3.90
N GLY A 66 2.21 -14.36 -3.07
CA GLY A 66 1.61 -13.07 -2.72
C GLY A 66 2.47 -12.19 -1.84
N ILE A 67 3.39 -12.77 -1.06
CA ILE A 67 4.26 -12.03 -0.14
C ILE A 67 5.07 -10.91 -0.82
N HIS A 68 5.40 -11.08 -2.11
CA HIS A 68 6.09 -10.06 -2.88
C HIS A 68 5.21 -8.81 -3.12
N TYR A 69 3.89 -9.00 -3.33
CA TYR A 69 2.94 -7.90 -3.44
C TYR A 69 2.69 -7.23 -2.09
N VAL A 70 2.64 -8.00 -0.99
CA VAL A 70 2.55 -7.47 0.37
C VAL A 70 3.77 -6.59 0.68
N ARG A 71 4.98 -7.06 0.31
CA ARG A 71 6.20 -6.27 0.40
C ARG A 71 6.11 -5.00 -0.44
N ALA A 72 5.66 -5.09 -1.69
CA ALA A 72 5.52 -3.94 -2.58
C ALA A 72 4.53 -2.91 -2.02
N SER A 73 3.39 -3.37 -1.48
CA SER A 73 2.35 -2.53 -0.85
C SER A 73 2.83 -1.75 0.36
N SER A 74 3.86 -2.22 1.05
CA SER A 74 4.48 -1.54 2.20
C SER A 74 5.81 -0.87 1.88
N SER A 75 6.21 -0.83 0.60
CA SER A 75 7.47 -0.22 0.16
C SER A 75 7.33 1.29 -0.03
N LEU A 76 7.65 2.04 1.04
CA LEU A 76 7.56 3.50 1.03
C LEU A 76 8.62 4.13 0.13
N PRO A 77 8.27 5.14 -0.70
CA PRO A 77 9.23 5.90 -1.48
C PRO A 77 10.35 6.48 -0.60
N LEU A 78 11.58 6.47 -1.14
CA LEU A 78 12.80 6.92 -0.49
C LEU A 78 13.30 6.07 0.68
N LEU A 79 12.42 5.30 1.33
CA LEU A 79 12.75 4.45 2.49
C LEU A 79 12.87 2.98 2.12
N SER A 80 12.40 2.62 0.92
CA SER A 80 12.47 1.25 0.39
C SER A 80 12.85 1.25 -1.07
N ARG A 81 13.41 0.13 -1.52
CA ARG A 81 13.64 -0.11 -2.95
C ARG A 81 12.32 -0.36 -3.66
N THR A 82 12.27 0.02 -4.94
CA THR A 82 11.23 -0.42 -5.86
C THR A 82 11.23 -1.95 -5.96
N VAL A 83 10.05 -2.55 -5.80
CA VAL A 83 9.89 -4.01 -5.87
C VAL A 83 9.52 -4.40 -7.30
N TRP A 84 10.37 -5.22 -7.92
CA TRP A 84 10.12 -5.68 -9.28
C TRP A 84 9.42 -7.05 -9.26
N ILE A 85 8.24 -7.14 -9.87
CA ILE A 85 7.46 -8.36 -10.00
C ILE A 85 7.09 -8.53 -11.47
N LYS A 86 7.53 -9.61 -12.13
CA LYS A 86 7.28 -9.88 -13.57
C LYS A 86 7.57 -8.66 -14.47
N ASN A 87 8.75 -8.05 -14.31
CA ASN A 87 9.20 -6.87 -15.06
C ASN A 87 8.38 -5.58 -14.85
N THR A 88 7.55 -5.53 -13.82
CA THR A 88 6.81 -4.34 -13.42
C THR A 88 7.32 -3.84 -12.07
N PRO A 89 7.71 -2.55 -11.97
CA PRO A 89 8.15 -1.94 -10.74
C PRO A 89 6.95 -1.46 -9.91
N TYR A 90 6.93 -1.81 -8.64
CA TYR A 90 5.88 -1.45 -7.70
C TYR A 90 6.43 -0.76 -6.46
N LEU A 91 5.63 0.12 -5.90
CA LEU A 91 5.78 0.77 -4.59
C LEU A 91 4.45 0.72 -3.83
N ASP A 92 4.43 1.31 -2.63
CA ASP A 92 3.30 1.39 -1.69
C ASP A 92 1.99 1.77 -2.41
N GLY A 93 0.95 0.96 -2.22
CA GLY A 93 -0.37 1.17 -2.82
C GLY A 93 -1.01 2.49 -2.41
N GLY A 94 -0.74 2.95 -1.20
CA GLY A 94 -1.24 4.22 -0.70
C GLY A 94 -0.67 5.47 -1.39
N ILE A 95 0.21 5.32 -2.40
CA ILE A 95 0.60 6.43 -3.28
C ILE A 95 -0.54 6.74 -4.25
N ALA A 96 -1.12 5.71 -4.88
CA ALA A 96 -2.16 5.86 -5.89
C ALA A 96 -3.58 5.72 -5.33
N ASP A 97 -3.79 4.80 -4.37
CA ASP A 97 -5.07 4.62 -3.68
C ASP A 97 -4.83 4.24 -2.21
N SER A 98 -4.93 5.25 -1.35
CA SER A 98 -4.67 5.05 0.10
C SER A 98 -5.83 4.37 0.83
N ILE A 99 -7.07 4.46 0.30
CA ILE A 99 -8.29 3.91 0.90
C ILE A 99 -9.16 3.35 -0.23
N PRO A 100 -9.00 2.07 -0.61
CA PRO A 100 -9.55 1.50 -1.83
C PRO A 100 -11.04 1.17 -1.75
N VAL A 101 -11.85 2.03 -1.10
CA VAL A 101 -13.28 1.84 -0.91
C VAL A 101 -14.04 1.70 -2.23
N LYS A 102 -13.72 2.53 -3.22
CA LYS A 102 -14.37 2.48 -4.54
C LYS A 102 -14.05 1.19 -5.31
N GLN A 103 -12.85 0.64 -5.10
CA GLN A 103 -12.52 -0.66 -5.68
C GLN A 103 -13.30 -1.79 -4.99
N SER A 104 -13.45 -1.72 -3.69
CA SER A 104 -14.28 -2.67 -2.94
C SER A 104 -15.74 -2.65 -3.40
N GLU A 105 -16.29 -1.47 -3.68
CA GLU A 105 -17.64 -1.32 -4.25
C GLU A 105 -17.77 -1.96 -5.64
N LYS A 106 -16.78 -1.78 -6.51
CA LYS A 106 -16.73 -2.41 -7.84
C LYS A 106 -16.69 -3.94 -7.76
N LEU A 107 -16.19 -4.49 -6.65
CA LEU A 107 -16.21 -5.92 -6.36
C LEU A 107 -17.55 -6.40 -5.77
N GLY A 108 -18.54 -5.51 -5.63
CA GLY A 108 -19.87 -5.83 -5.13
C GLY A 108 -20.07 -5.63 -3.63
N ASN A 109 -19.09 -5.08 -2.92
CA ASN A 109 -19.20 -4.85 -1.48
C ASN A 109 -19.88 -3.50 -1.19
N HIS A 110 -21.22 -3.49 -1.16
CA HIS A 110 -22.00 -2.27 -0.93
C HIS A 110 -22.11 -1.87 0.55
N LYS A 111 -21.79 -2.75 1.47
CA LYS A 111 -21.67 -2.48 2.91
C LYS A 111 -20.25 -2.78 3.35
N GLN A 112 -19.58 -1.79 3.89
CA GLN A 112 -18.15 -1.86 4.17
C GLN A 112 -17.82 -1.41 5.58
N VAL A 113 -16.85 -2.07 6.20
CA VAL A 113 -16.16 -1.58 7.40
C VAL A 113 -14.80 -1.05 6.96
N VAL A 114 -14.53 0.23 7.24
CA VAL A 114 -13.27 0.88 6.88
C VAL A 114 -12.53 1.28 8.15
N VAL A 115 -11.33 0.72 8.34
CA VAL A 115 -10.45 1.07 9.46
C VAL A 115 -9.47 2.13 9.00
N LEU A 116 -9.56 3.32 9.58
CA LEU A 116 -8.63 4.42 9.33
C LEU A 116 -7.51 4.44 10.38
N THR A 117 -6.29 4.69 9.94
CA THR A 117 -5.12 4.83 10.83
C THR A 117 -4.96 6.23 11.40
N ARG A 118 -5.88 7.13 11.09
CA ARG A 118 -5.92 8.52 11.53
C ARG A 118 -7.26 8.83 12.18
N GLN A 119 -7.22 9.70 13.17
CA GLN A 119 -8.42 10.16 13.85
C GLN A 119 -9.41 10.85 12.89
N ARG A 120 -10.67 10.85 13.23
CA ARG A 120 -11.72 11.55 12.49
C ARG A 120 -11.38 13.04 12.35
N GLY A 121 -11.61 13.59 11.16
CA GLY A 121 -11.30 14.99 10.85
C GLY A 121 -9.85 15.24 10.39
N TYR A 122 -8.99 14.22 10.41
CA TYR A 122 -7.65 14.36 9.83
C TYR A 122 -7.73 14.74 8.34
N ARG A 123 -6.84 15.64 7.92
CA ARG A 123 -6.61 15.99 6.52
C ARG A 123 -5.15 15.85 6.19
N LYS A 124 -4.87 15.22 5.05
CA LYS A 124 -3.51 15.02 4.58
C LYS A 124 -2.98 16.29 3.95
N GLU A 125 -1.79 16.71 4.37
CA GLU A 125 -1.06 17.84 3.79
C GLU A 125 -0.18 17.42 2.60
N PRO A 126 0.24 18.37 1.75
CA PRO A 126 1.23 18.13 0.72
C PRO A 126 2.51 17.50 1.28
N ASN A 127 3.08 16.56 0.53
CA ASN A 127 4.27 15.83 0.98
C ASN A 127 5.53 16.73 0.92
N LYS A 128 6.11 17.02 2.08
CA LYS A 128 7.34 17.82 2.21
C LYS A 128 8.58 17.15 1.58
N ALA A 129 8.55 15.82 1.39
CA ALA A 129 9.66 15.08 0.75
C ALA A 129 9.58 15.07 -0.80
N MET A 130 8.66 15.83 -1.42
CA MET A 130 8.51 15.87 -2.88
C MET A 130 9.81 16.25 -3.63
N PRO A 131 10.66 17.20 -3.17
CA PRO A 131 11.92 17.48 -3.87
C PRO A 131 12.83 16.26 -3.97
N ALA A 132 12.98 15.49 -2.90
CA ALA A 132 13.77 14.25 -2.90
C ALA A 132 13.15 13.16 -3.77
N ALA A 133 11.82 13.00 -3.73
CA ALA A 133 11.09 12.06 -4.58
C ALA A 133 11.23 12.44 -6.07
N TYR A 134 11.16 13.73 -6.40
CA TYR A 134 11.39 14.24 -7.75
C TYR A 134 12.79 13.86 -8.23
N LEU A 135 13.83 14.21 -7.47
CA LEU A 135 15.22 13.89 -7.82
C LEU A 135 15.43 12.39 -8.04
N ARG A 136 14.79 11.54 -7.20
CA ARG A 136 14.97 10.07 -7.24
C ARG A 136 14.22 9.40 -8.37
N TYR A 137 13.01 9.85 -8.70
CA TYR A 137 12.08 9.10 -9.55
C TYR A 137 11.69 9.78 -10.86
N GLN A 138 11.86 11.11 -11.00
CA GLN A 138 11.34 11.85 -12.15
C GLN A 138 11.87 11.36 -13.50
N ARG A 139 13.13 10.95 -13.56
CA ARG A 139 13.75 10.48 -14.81
C ARG A 139 13.19 9.15 -15.27
N GLU A 140 12.94 8.24 -14.34
CA GLU A 140 12.54 6.86 -14.62
C GLU A 140 11.02 6.67 -14.55
N PHE A 141 10.36 7.33 -13.58
CA PHE A 141 8.94 7.18 -13.29
C PHE A 141 8.21 8.52 -13.13
N PRO A 142 8.11 9.35 -14.20
CA PRO A 142 7.49 10.68 -14.10
C PRO A 142 6.01 10.63 -13.70
N LYS A 143 5.27 9.61 -14.10
CA LYS A 143 3.86 9.43 -13.73
C LYS A 143 3.70 9.10 -12.24
N LEU A 144 4.62 8.31 -11.66
CA LEU A 144 4.66 8.06 -10.22
C LEU A 144 4.85 9.38 -9.44
N VAL A 145 5.77 10.25 -9.89
CA VAL A 145 6.02 11.55 -9.25
C VAL A 145 4.79 12.44 -9.31
N ALA A 146 4.10 12.49 -10.45
CA ALA A 146 2.84 13.22 -10.62
C ALA A 146 1.76 12.71 -9.64
N ARG A 147 1.64 11.39 -9.47
CA ARG A 147 0.71 10.78 -8.51
C ARG A 147 1.08 11.14 -7.06
N MET A 148 2.36 11.03 -6.69
CA MET A 148 2.84 11.41 -5.36
C MET A 148 2.54 12.87 -5.01
N LYS A 149 2.65 13.78 -5.97
CA LYS A 149 2.34 15.21 -5.79
C LYS A 149 0.87 15.42 -5.41
N ASN A 150 -0.05 14.68 -6.00
CA ASN A 150 -1.49 14.83 -5.83
C ASN A 150 -2.07 13.92 -4.71
N ARG A 151 -1.26 13.05 -4.13
CA ARG A 151 -1.69 12.06 -3.12
C ARG A 151 -2.54 12.66 -1.98
N HIS A 152 -2.24 13.87 -1.53
CA HIS A 152 -2.99 14.52 -0.46
C HIS A 152 -4.40 14.90 -0.89
N LEU A 153 -4.60 15.30 -2.13
CA LEU A 153 -5.91 15.64 -2.70
C LEU A 153 -6.76 14.37 -2.84
N ASP A 154 -6.17 13.30 -3.41
CA ASP A 154 -6.85 12.02 -3.60
C ASP A 154 -7.27 11.40 -2.25
N TYR A 155 -6.38 11.46 -1.24
CA TYR A 155 -6.67 10.98 0.12
C TYR A 155 -7.82 11.74 0.76
N ASN A 156 -7.80 13.08 0.67
CA ASN A 156 -8.84 13.93 1.27
C ASN A 156 -10.19 13.75 0.57
N ALA A 157 -10.20 13.58 -0.76
CA ALA A 157 -11.40 13.26 -1.52
C ALA A 157 -11.97 11.88 -1.15
N ALA A 158 -11.11 10.89 -0.88
CA ALA A 158 -11.56 9.57 -0.39
C ALA A 158 -12.20 9.68 1.00
N LEU A 159 -11.65 10.51 1.91
CA LEU A 159 -12.27 10.76 3.22
C LEU A 159 -13.64 11.44 3.09
N ASP A 160 -13.77 12.44 2.22
CA ASP A 160 -15.05 13.11 1.99
C ASP A 160 -16.11 12.12 1.49
N TYR A 161 -15.73 11.28 0.52
CA TYR A 161 -16.58 10.21 0.02
C TYR A 161 -17.00 9.24 1.14
N LEU A 162 -16.06 8.78 1.97
CA LEU A 162 -16.37 7.89 3.09
C LEU A 162 -17.35 8.49 4.10
N TYR A 163 -17.19 9.76 4.44
CA TYR A 163 -18.12 10.43 5.37
C TYR A 163 -19.53 10.55 4.79
N GLU A 164 -19.67 10.74 3.48
CA GLU A 164 -20.98 10.72 2.85
C GLU A 164 -21.59 9.31 2.81
N GLU A 165 -20.80 8.28 2.51
CA GLU A 165 -21.28 6.89 2.51
C GLU A 165 -21.61 6.39 3.93
N GLU A 166 -20.91 6.87 4.96
CA GLU A 166 -21.23 6.60 6.35
C GLU A 166 -22.62 7.18 6.72
N LYS A 167 -22.92 8.43 6.32
CA LYS A 167 -24.25 9.05 6.53
C LYS A 167 -25.38 8.25 5.88
N LYS A 168 -25.11 7.65 4.72
CA LYS A 168 -26.05 6.77 4.00
C LYS A 168 -26.15 5.37 4.63
N GLY A 169 -25.31 5.05 5.60
CA GLY A 169 -25.24 3.74 6.24
C GLY A 169 -24.59 2.66 5.35
N ASN A 170 -23.84 3.02 4.32
CA ASN A 170 -23.13 2.08 3.45
C ASN A 170 -21.73 1.75 3.99
N VAL A 171 -21.15 2.62 4.78
CA VAL A 171 -19.82 2.46 5.38
C VAL A 171 -19.94 2.60 6.91
N PHE A 172 -19.20 1.76 7.64
CA PHE A 172 -18.94 1.90 9.07
C PHE A 172 -17.45 2.24 9.25
N LEU A 173 -17.16 3.42 9.83
CA LEU A 173 -15.82 3.90 10.03
C LEU A 173 -15.30 3.60 11.44
N ILE A 174 -14.11 3.02 11.52
CA ILE A 174 -13.31 2.87 12.73
C ILE A 174 -12.11 3.83 12.59
N CYS A 175 -12.01 4.80 13.54
CA CYS A 175 -10.96 5.84 13.53
C CYS A 175 -10.10 5.79 14.79
#